data_a8bc413cf06296e1f31936f12b9913c7
#
_entry.id   a8bc413cf06296e1f31936f12b9913c7
#
_cell.length_a   1.000
_cell.length_b   1.000
_cell.length_c   1.000
_cell.angle_alpha   90.00
_cell.angle_beta   90.00
_cell.angle_gamma   90.00
#
_symmetry.space_group_name_H-M   'P 1'
#
loop_
_entity.id
_entity.type
_entity.pdbx_description
1 polymer ?
#
loop_
_entity_poly.entity_id
_entity_poly.type
_entity_poly.pdbx_seq_one_letter_code
_entity_poly.pdbx_strand_id
1 'polypeptide(L)'
;MENVRGLGFAHNRHVLDCGIALLPSTYKVIGPMLLSPADFGAATIRPRLFVYGFDSDRMAPMDATMFVGTSQPATVRDAISDLADLTEIGTDSGGYDLWRSSADSERSRYAQSLRGRTQIVTGHKKTPHRPEISKRFASVKQGGKDEVGKHVRLSWKGQCPTLRAGTGADRGSYQAVRPIHPSQHRVITVREAARLQGFPDGFRFHPTVWHSFRMIGNSVSPILAAALLSRIRAKLDVPIMSQAAE
;
A
#
# COMPACT_ATOMS: atom_id res chain seq x y z
N MET A 1 14.84 2.39 7.60
CA MET A 1 14.79 1.11 6.83
C MET A 1 13.39 0.52 6.94
N GLU A 2 12.86 -0.01 5.86
CA GLU A 2 11.63 -0.82 5.83
C GLU A 2 11.94 -2.20 5.26
N ASN A 3 11.30 -3.26 5.80
CA ASN A 3 11.45 -4.61 5.28
C ASN A 3 10.20 -5.46 5.60
N VAL A 4 10.16 -6.67 5.06
CA VAL A 4 9.14 -7.67 5.43
C VAL A 4 9.33 -8.09 6.88
N ARG A 5 8.21 -8.44 7.56
CA ARG A 5 8.25 -8.86 8.97
C ARG A 5 9.22 -10.04 9.23
N GLY A 6 9.49 -10.85 8.22
CA GLY A 6 10.39 -12.01 8.32
C GLY A 6 11.83 -11.65 8.73
N LEU A 7 12.30 -10.44 8.46
CA LEU A 7 13.61 -9.97 8.92
C LEU A 7 13.68 -9.88 10.47
N GLY A 8 12.55 -9.68 11.13
CA GLY A 8 12.47 -9.65 12.59
C GLY A 8 12.34 -11.03 13.26
N PHE A 9 12.21 -12.11 12.51
CA PHE A 9 12.13 -13.45 13.07
C PHE A 9 13.51 -13.90 13.62
N ALA A 10 13.51 -14.72 14.67
CA ALA A 10 14.71 -15.12 15.37
C ALA A 10 15.84 -15.62 14.45
N HIS A 11 15.51 -16.43 13.44
CA HIS A 11 16.50 -16.98 12.50
C HIS A 11 17.09 -15.96 11.51
N ASN A 12 16.44 -14.79 11.30
CA ASN A 12 16.92 -13.74 10.41
C ASN A 12 17.41 -12.50 11.18
N ARG A 13 17.19 -12.44 12.47
CA ARG A 13 17.46 -11.26 13.30
C ARG A 13 18.94 -10.82 13.26
N HIS A 14 19.85 -11.77 13.17
CA HIS A 14 21.28 -11.50 13.07
C HIS A 14 21.66 -10.61 11.89
N VAL A 15 20.94 -10.70 10.76
CA VAL A 15 21.17 -9.84 9.58
C VAL A 15 20.89 -8.38 9.91
N LEU A 16 19.80 -8.12 10.65
CA LEU A 16 19.47 -6.78 11.09
C LEU A 16 20.48 -6.25 12.12
N ASP A 17 20.83 -7.08 13.08
CA ASP A 17 21.75 -6.71 14.17
C ASP A 17 23.16 -6.42 13.63
N CYS A 18 23.66 -7.20 12.66
CA CYS A 18 24.90 -6.89 11.95
C CYS A 18 24.84 -5.55 11.22
N GLY A 19 23.72 -5.25 10.54
CA GLY A 19 23.55 -3.96 9.87
C GLY A 19 23.53 -2.78 10.84
N ILE A 20 22.88 -2.93 11.99
CA ILE A 20 22.86 -1.89 13.04
C ILE A 20 24.25 -1.69 13.63
N ALA A 21 25.01 -2.76 13.85
CA ALA A 21 26.36 -2.69 14.43
C ALA A 21 27.38 -1.91 13.55
N LEU A 22 27.09 -1.71 12.27
CA LEU A 22 27.93 -0.92 11.36
C LEU A 22 27.70 0.60 11.47
N LEU A 23 26.66 1.03 12.22
CA LEU A 23 26.38 2.46 12.38
C LEU A 23 27.37 3.11 13.34
N PRO A 24 27.74 4.39 13.11
CA PRO A 24 28.53 5.17 14.06
C PRO A 24 27.87 5.24 15.44
N SER A 25 28.65 5.41 16.50
CA SER A 25 28.17 5.49 17.90
C SER A 25 27.22 6.67 18.16
N THR A 26 27.29 7.73 17.34
CA THR A 26 26.37 8.88 17.38
C THR A 26 24.95 8.53 16.94
N TYR A 27 24.80 7.39 16.22
CA TYR A 27 23.48 6.96 15.76
C TYR A 27 22.69 6.25 16.86
N LYS A 28 21.50 6.76 17.12
CA LYS A 28 20.50 6.08 17.96
C LYS A 28 19.52 5.34 17.05
N VAL A 29 19.16 4.11 17.44
CA VAL A 29 18.29 3.23 16.65
C VAL A 29 16.99 2.98 17.40
N ILE A 30 15.86 3.17 16.70
CA ILE A 30 14.50 2.90 17.19
C ILE A 30 13.94 1.72 16.39
N GLY A 31 13.39 0.75 17.11
CA GLY A 31 12.83 -0.45 16.52
C GLY A 31 13.71 -1.69 16.72
N PRO A 32 13.38 -2.79 16.05
CA PRO A 32 12.39 -2.91 14.98
C PRO A 32 10.95 -2.75 15.48
N MET A 33 10.14 -2.04 14.69
CA MET A 33 8.72 -1.84 14.93
C MET A 33 7.90 -2.47 13.80
N LEU A 34 6.78 -3.09 14.12
CA LEU A 34 5.85 -3.61 13.13
C LEU A 34 4.71 -2.61 12.93
N LEU A 35 4.68 -1.95 11.78
CA LEU A 35 3.66 -0.95 11.44
C LEU A 35 2.80 -1.43 10.28
N SER A 36 1.51 -1.13 10.33
CA SER A 36 0.57 -1.42 9.25
C SER A 36 -0.06 -0.13 8.71
N PRO A 37 -0.19 0.05 7.39
CA PRO A 37 -0.87 1.22 6.82
C PRO A 37 -2.29 1.42 7.33
N ALA A 38 -2.99 0.35 7.73
CA ALA A 38 -4.32 0.41 8.31
C ALA A 38 -4.35 1.29 9.57
N ASP A 39 -3.33 1.23 10.42
CA ASP A 39 -3.22 2.02 11.65
C ASP A 39 -3.05 3.52 11.36
N PHE A 40 -2.76 3.87 10.12
CA PHE A 40 -2.60 5.24 9.61
C PHE A 40 -3.74 5.66 8.68
N GLY A 41 -4.83 4.90 8.65
CA GLY A 41 -6.04 5.24 7.90
C GLY A 41 -6.11 4.65 6.48
N ALA A 42 -5.15 3.84 6.04
CA ALA A 42 -5.21 3.19 4.73
C ALA A 42 -6.21 2.02 4.70
N ALA A 43 -6.69 1.69 3.50
CA ALA A 43 -7.64 0.59 3.26
C ALA A 43 -6.97 -0.80 3.14
N THR A 44 -5.74 -0.95 3.60
CA THR A 44 -4.97 -2.20 3.48
C THR A 44 -4.26 -2.59 4.76
N ILE A 45 -4.31 -3.88 5.08
CA ILE A 45 -3.53 -4.50 6.15
C ILE A 45 -2.24 -5.04 5.53
N ARG A 46 -1.13 -4.35 5.80
CA ARG A 46 0.19 -4.69 5.24
C ARG A 46 1.29 -4.46 6.27
N PRO A 47 1.41 -5.32 7.29
CA PRO A 47 2.43 -5.14 8.32
C PRO A 47 3.83 -5.24 7.72
N ARG A 48 4.68 -4.26 8.07
CA ARG A 48 6.08 -4.16 7.67
C ARG A 48 6.94 -3.80 8.87
N LEU A 49 8.15 -4.31 8.85
CA LEU A 49 9.14 -4.03 9.86
C LEU A 49 9.85 -2.72 9.51
N PHE A 50 9.87 -1.80 10.47
CA PHE A 50 10.56 -0.52 10.36
C PHE A 50 11.65 -0.40 11.39
N VAL A 51 12.79 0.16 10.99
CA VAL A 51 13.88 0.56 11.86
C VAL A 51 14.28 1.98 11.47
N TYR A 52 14.36 2.87 12.45
CA TYR A 52 14.81 4.24 12.29
C TYR A 52 16.16 4.42 12.97
N GLY A 53 17.10 5.04 12.27
CA GLY A 53 18.34 5.50 12.83
C GLY A 53 18.44 7.01 12.64
N PHE A 54 18.87 7.72 13.65
CA PHE A 54 19.12 9.16 13.60
C PHE A 54 20.43 9.50 14.33
N ASP A 55 21.12 10.50 13.82
CA ASP A 55 22.32 11.03 14.44
C ASP A 55 21.92 11.96 15.59
N SER A 56 22.27 11.58 16.81
CA SER A 56 21.90 12.32 18.03
C SER A 56 22.59 13.69 18.12
N ASP A 57 23.69 13.90 17.38
CA ASP A 57 24.38 15.19 17.36
C ASP A 57 23.73 16.19 16.39
N ARG A 58 22.83 15.70 15.51
CA ARG A 58 22.22 16.48 14.43
C ARG A 58 20.70 16.59 14.52
N MET A 59 20.04 15.80 15.37
CA MET A 59 18.58 15.77 15.49
C MET A 59 18.14 15.69 16.94
N ALA A 60 17.00 16.32 17.23
CA ALA A 60 16.32 16.14 18.50
C ALA A 60 15.93 14.68 18.74
N PRO A 61 15.92 14.22 20.00
CA PRO A 61 15.59 12.84 20.33
C PRO A 61 14.22 12.42 19.79
N MET A 62 14.17 11.19 19.29
CA MET A 62 12.94 10.50 18.85
C MET A 62 12.78 9.20 19.65
N ASP A 63 11.54 8.77 19.82
CA ASP A 63 11.20 7.50 20.45
C ASP A 63 10.16 6.72 19.64
N ALA A 64 9.91 5.47 20.00
CA ALA A 64 9.01 4.58 19.29
C ALA A 64 7.54 5.05 19.32
N THR A 65 7.13 5.81 20.33
CA THR A 65 5.74 6.27 20.49
C THR A 65 5.34 7.23 19.38
N MET A 66 6.32 7.98 18.85
CA MET A 66 6.11 8.87 17.69
C MET A 66 5.62 8.15 16.45
N PHE A 67 5.84 6.84 16.35
CA PHE A 67 5.52 6.07 15.14
C PHE A 67 4.25 5.22 15.28
N VAL A 68 3.53 5.35 16.39
CA VAL A 68 2.27 4.63 16.61
C VAL A 68 1.15 5.25 15.78
N GLY A 69 0.51 4.45 14.92
CA GLY A 69 -0.69 4.85 14.19
C GLY A 69 -1.94 4.65 15.05
N THR A 70 -2.84 5.63 15.04
CA THR A 70 -4.09 5.62 15.81
C THR A 70 -5.33 5.97 14.96
N SER A 71 -5.15 6.06 13.64
CA SER A 71 -6.24 6.37 12.73
C SER A 71 -7.17 5.18 12.52
N GLN A 72 -8.46 5.45 12.38
CA GLN A 72 -9.41 4.43 11.95
C GLN A 72 -9.08 4.02 10.50
N PRO A 73 -8.95 2.72 10.21
CA PRO A 73 -8.66 2.26 8.86
C PRO A 73 -9.84 2.52 7.91
N ALA A 74 -9.53 2.98 6.71
CA ALA A 74 -10.52 3.04 5.65
C ALA A 74 -10.93 1.62 5.23
N THR A 75 -12.14 1.48 4.73
CA THR A 75 -12.65 0.21 4.20
C THR A 75 -12.35 0.08 2.70
N VAL A 76 -12.51 -1.13 2.17
CA VAL A 76 -12.48 -1.35 0.70
C VAL A 76 -13.53 -0.48 0.01
N ARG A 77 -14.72 -0.28 0.61
CA ARG A 77 -15.75 0.61 0.08
C ARG A 77 -15.26 2.04 -0.02
N ASP A 78 -14.65 2.56 1.04
CA ASP A 78 -14.12 3.92 1.05
C ASP A 78 -13.07 4.14 -0.05
N ALA A 79 -12.31 3.10 -0.38
CA ALA A 79 -11.22 3.21 -1.33
C ALA A 79 -11.62 3.10 -2.79
N ILE A 80 -12.60 2.25 -3.14
CA ILE A 80 -12.84 1.87 -4.54
C ILE A 80 -14.29 1.94 -5.01
N SER A 81 -15.27 2.31 -4.17
CA SER A 81 -16.68 2.30 -4.62
C SER A 81 -16.95 3.32 -5.73
N ASP A 82 -16.35 4.50 -5.67
CA ASP A 82 -16.47 5.57 -6.67
C ASP A 82 -15.82 5.23 -8.03
N LEU A 83 -14.94 4.23 -8.06
CA LEU A 83 -14.30 3.79 -9.31
C LEU A 83 -15.25 3.00 -10.23
N ALA A 84 -16.41 2.59 -9.72
CA ALA A 84 -17.44 1.93 -10.52
C ALA A 84 -18.01 2.86 -11.63
N ASP A 85 -18.02 4.17 -11.37
CA ASP A 85 -18.62 5.18 -12.25
C ASP A 85 -17.62 5.78 -13.27
N LEU A 86 -16.43 5.17 -13.36
CA LEU A 86 -15.43 5.60 -14.35
C LEU A 86 -15.85 5.21 -15.77
N THR A 87 -15.75 6.17 -16.68
CA THR A 87 -16.00 5.97 -18.12
C THR A 87 -14.66 5.91 -18.86
N GLU A 88 -14.48 4.88 -19.69
CA GLU A 88 -13.30 4.76 -20.55
C GLU A 88 -13.34 5.84 -21.65
N ILE A 89 -12.22 6.56 -21.83
CA ILE A 89 -12.09 7.62 -22.83
C ILE A 89 -11.00 7.34 -23.86
N GLY A 90 -10.33 6.19 -23.78
CA GLY A 90 -9.35 5.74 -24.76
C GLY A 90 -8.01 5.30 -24.14
N THR A 91 -6.98 5.35 -24.97
CA THR A 91 -5.60 5.01 -24.59
C THR A 91 -4.67 6.11 -25.09
N ASP A 92 -3.68 6.52 -24.30
CA ASP A 92 -2.69 7.52 -24.73
C ASP A 92 -1.54 6.88 -25.54
N SER A 93 -0.66 7.72 -26.07
CA SER A 93 0.51 7.28 -26.86
C SER A 93 1.52 6.45 -26.05
N GLY A 94 1.47 6.50 -24.74
CA GLY A 94 2.30 5.68 -23.84
C GLY A 94 1.67 4.32 -23.51
N GLY A 95 0.52 3.99 -24.10
CA GLY A 95 -0.20 2.73 -23.88
C GLY A 95 -1.00 2.68 -22.57
N TYR A 96 -1.25 3.84 -21.93
CA TYR A 96 -2.07 3.92 -20.73
C TYR A 96 -3.54 4.03 -21.07
N ASP A 97 -4.36 3.19 -20.47
CA ASP A 97 -5.81 3.32 -20.49
C ASP A 97 -6.23 4.59 -19.74
N LEU A 98 -7.12 5.37 -20.35
CA LEU A 98 -7.60 6.63 -19.81
C LEU A 98 -9.08 6.50 -19.41
N TRP A 99 -9.37 6.90 -18.17
CA TRP A 99 -10.70 6.82 -17.57
C TRP A 99 -11.07 8.15 -16.96
N ARG A 100 -12.31 8.60 -17.19
CA ARG A 100 -12.84 9.85 -16.62
C ARG A 100 -13.87 9.55 -15.54
N SER A 101 -13.79 10.28 -14.45
CA SER A 101 -14.80 10.24 -13.41
C SER A 101 -15.94 11.21 -13.71
N SER A 102 -17.16 10.82 -13.37
CA SER A 102 -18.26 11.79 -13.25
C SER A 102 -17.95 12.84 -12.19
N ALA A 103 -18.37 14.09 -12.42
CA ALA A 103 -18.26 15.17 -11.44
C ALA A 103 -19.13 14.88 -10.20
N ASP A 104 -20.28 14.25 -10.40
CA ASP A 104 -21.32 14.03 -9.40
C ASP A 104 -21.17 12.69 -8.65
N SER A 105 -20.11 11.89 -8.91
CA SER A 105 -19.93 10.63 -8.21
C SER A 105 -19.69 10.86 -6.72
N GLU A 106 -20.51 10.23 -5.88
CA GLU A 106 -20.35 10.26 -4.43
C GLU A 106 -19.04 9.58 -4.03
N ARG A 107 -18.24 10.26 -3.21
CA ARG A 107 -16.92 9.79 -2.77
C ARG A 107 -16.78 9.86 -1.27
N SER A 108 -16.17 8.85 -0.70
CA SER A 108 -15.72 8.89 0.68
C SER A 108 -14.64 9.97 0.87
N ARG A 109 -14.41 10.40 2.11
CA ARG A 109 -13.28 11.31 2.44
C ARG A 109 -11.92 10.70 2.02
N TYR A 110 -11.77 9.38 2.16
CA TYR A 110 -10.59 8.66 1.72
C TYR A 110 -10.38 8.77 0.21
N ALA A 111 -11.39 8.47 -0.59
CA ALA A 111 -11.35 8.60 -2.04
C ALA A 111 -11.08 10.04 -2.49
N GLN A 112 -11.69 11.03 -1.84
CA GLN A 112 -11.46 12.46 -2.12
C GLN A 112 -10.01 12.86 -1.88
N SER A 113 -9.39 12.43 -0.77
CA SER A 113 -8.00 12.75 -0.46
C SER A 113 -7.01 12.20 -1.47
N LEU A 114 -7.28 11.02 -2.05
CA LEU A 114 -6.43 10.40 -3.05
C LEU A 114 -6.69 10.92 -4.48
N ARG A 115 -7.89 11.42 -4.73
CA ARG A 115 -8.27 11.96 -6.03
C ARG A 115 -7.50 13.22 -6.39
N GLY A 116 -7.34 14.11 -5.46
CA GLY A 116 -6.76 15.41 -5.71
C GLY A 116 -7.58 16.19 -6.77
N ARG A 117 -6.88 16.88 -7.69
CA ARG A 117 -7.47 17.66 -8.80
C ARG A 117 -7.62 16.84 -10.09
N THR A 118 -7.19 15.58 -10.11
CA THR A 118 -7.20 14.74 -11.32
C THR A 118 -8.60 14.28 -11.66
N GLN A 119 -9.04 14.53 -12.89
CA GLN A 119 -10.29 13.98 -13.43
C GLN A 119 -10.06 12.71 -14.26
N ILE A 120 -8.85 12.52 -14.75
CA ILE A 120 -8.46 11.37 -15.57
C ILE A 120 -7.56 10.46 -14.75
N VAL A 121 -7.89 9.18 -14.73
CA VAL A 121 -7.11 8.14 -14.07
C VAL A 121 -6.67 7.08 -15.08
N THR A 122 -5.64 6.31 -14.74
CA THR A 122 -5.11 5.21 -15.54
C THR A 122 -5.14 3.91 -14.77
N GLY A 123 -5.03 2.78 -15.47
CA GLY A 123 -4.92 1.47 -14.83
C GLY A 123 -6.25 0.90 -14.35
N HIS A 124 -7.39 1.32 -14.94
CA HIS A 124 -8.69 0.80 -14.54
C HIS A 124 -9.25 -0.24 -15.52
N LYS A 125 -8.51 -0.60 -16.56
CA LYS A 125 -8.92 -1.65 -17.50
C LYS A 125 -9.14 -2.97 -16.77
N LYS A 126 -10.33 -3.50 -16.90
CA LYS A 126 -10.75 -4.75 -16.26
C LYS A 126 -10.07 -5.93 -16.94
N THR A 127 -9.51 -6.84 -16.13
CA THR A 127 -8.94 -8.09 -16.66
C THR A 127 -10.08 -9.00 -17.13
N PRO A 128 -10.14 -9.42 -18.41
CA PRO A 128 -11.09 -10.40 -18.86
C PRO A 128 -10.75 -11.78 -18.28
N HIS A 129 -11.76 -12.53 -17.89
CA HIS A 129 -11.61 -13.90 -17.41
C HIS A 129 -12.43 -14.85 -18.30
N ARG A 130 -11.97 -16.08 -18.42
CA ARG A 130 -12.75 -17.15 -19.05
C ARG A 130 -14.05 -17.37 -18.26
N PRO A 131 -15.15 -17.79 -18.91
CA PRO A 131 -16.44 -17.98 -18.25
C PRO A 131 -16.37 -18.88 -17.01
N GLU A 132 -15.56 -19.94 -17.05
CA GLU A 132 -15.38 -20.89 -15.94
C GLU A 132 -14.74 -20.20 -14.71
N ILE A 133 -13.77 -19.30 -14.94
CA ILE A 133 -13.12 -18.54 -13.89
C ILE A 133 -14.10 -17.54 -13.28
N SER A 134 -14.85 -16.82 -14.12
CA SER A 134 -15.86 -15.86 -13.64
C SER A 134 -16.95 -16.56 -12.85
N LYS A 135 -17.43 -17.74 -13.29
CA LYS A 135 -18.40 -18.56 -12.55
C LYS A 135 -17.85 -19.03 -11.21
N ARG A 136 -16.59 -19.48 -11.19
CA ARG A 136 -15.90 -19.85 -9.93
C ARG A 136 -15.75 -18.66 -8.99
N PHE A 137 -15.39 -17.48 -9.51
CA PHE A 137 -15.33 -16.28 -8.69
C PHE A 137 -16.71 -15.88 -8.13
N ALA A 138 -17.79 -16.08 -8.90
CA ALA A 138 -19.16 -15.80 -8.44
C ALA A 138 -19.53 -16.56 -7.16
N SER A 139 -19.07 -17.81 -7.01
CA SER A 139 -19.36 -18.64 -5.85
C SER A 139 -18.59 -18.25 -4.57
N VAL A 140 -17.53 -17.44 -4.67
CA VAL A 140 -16.75 -17.02 -3.51
C VAL A 140 -17.49 -15.91 -2.77
N LYS A 141 -17.84 -16.10 -1.50
CA LYS A 141 -18.44 -15.07 -0.66
C LYS A 141 -17.45 -13.95 -0.32
N GLN A 142 -17.94 -12.74 0.00
CA GLN A 142 -17.08 -11.66 0.47
C GLN A 142 -16.29 -12.08 1.72
N GLY A 143 -14.99 -11.78 1.75
CA GLY A 143 -14.06 -12.27 2.77
C GLY A 143 -13.58 -13.72 2.56
N GLY A 144 -14.23 -14.48 1.68
CA GLY A 144 -13.86 -15.85 1.36
C GLY A 144 -12.69 -15.93 0.38
N LYS A 145 -12.21 -17.16 0.14
CA LYS A 145 -11.06 -17.45 -0.70
C LYS A 145 -11.43 -18.49 -1.76
N ASP A 146 -11.02 -18.23 -2.99
CA ASP A 146 -11.11 -19.19 -4.10
C ASP A 146 -10.18 -20.38 -3.84
N GLU A 147 -10.72 -21.58 -3.93
CA GLU A 147 -9.99 -22.80 -3.56
C GLU A 147 -8.87 -23.16 -4.55
N VAL A 148 -9.07 -22.85 -5.82
CA VAL A 148 -8.11 -23.20 -6.90
C VAL A 148 -6.98 -22.17 -6.97
N GLY A 149 -7.32 -20.92 -7.30
CA GLY A 149 -6.34 -19.85 -7.51
C GLY A 149 -5.96 -19.10 -6.23
N LYS A 150 -6.58 -19.46 -5.10
CA LYS A 150 -6.34 -18.82 -3.79
C LYS A 150 -6.63 -17.32 -3.76
N HIS A 151 -7.42 -16.82 -4.69
CA HIS A 151 -7.86 -15.42 -4.73
C HIS A 151 -8.84 -15.11 -3.60
N VAL A 152 -8.55 -14.12 -2.78
CA VAL A 152 -9.46 -13.65 -1.73
C VAL A 152 -10.46 -12.69 -2.36
N ARG A 153 -11.77 -12.89 -2.15
CA ARG A 153 -12.77 -11.88 -2.47
C ARG A 153 -12.78 -10.82 -1.39
N LEU A 154 -12.56 -9.58 -1.78
CA LEU A 154 -12.62 -8.46 -0.85
C LEU A 154 -14.02 -8.31 -0.25
N SER A 155 -14.08 -7.81 0.97
CA SER A 155 -15.33 -7.39 1.62
C SER A 155 -15.42 -5.87 1.59
N TRP A 156 -16.58 -5.32 1.24
CA TRP A 156 -16.81 -3.88 1.26
C TRP A 156 -16.54 -3.23 2.63
N LYS A 157 -16.82 -3.95 3.70
CA LYS A 157 -16.67 -3.45 5.09
C LYS A 157 -15.29 -3.75 5.70
N GLY A 158 -14.45 -4.51 5.00
CA GLY A 158 -13.11 -4.89 5.48
C GLY A 158 -11.99 -4.08 4.83
N GLN A 159 -10.76 -4.43 5.16
CA GLN A 159 -9.53 -3.93 4.55
C GLN A 159 -8.99 -4.96 3.55
N CYS A 160 -8.24 -4.47 2.57
CA CYS A 160 -7.53 -5.32 1.63
C CYS A 160 -6.36 -6.03 2.33
N PRO A 161 -6.20 -7.33 2.19
CA PRO A 161 -5.00 -8.02 2.67
C PRO A 161 -3.77 -7.57 1.86
N THR A 162 -2.58 -7.90 2.37
CA THR A 162 -1.31 -7.57 1.69
C THR A 162 -1.32 -7.94 0.22
N LEU A 163 -1.25 -6.94 -0.65
CA LEU A 163 -1.03 -7.13 -2.08
C LEU A 163 0.42 -7.60 -2.30
N ARG A 164 0.58 -8.69 -3.04
CA ARG A 164 1.89 -9.28 -3.33
C ARG A 164 2.37 -8.85 -4.72
N ALA A 165 3.67 -8.61 -4.82
CA ALA A 165 4.32 -8.24 -6.08
C ALA A 165 4.23 -9.34 -7.15
N GLY A 166 4.08 -10.59 -6.72
CA GLY A 166 4.24 -11.75 -7.59
C GLY A 166 5.70 -11.98 -7.97
N THR A 167 5.99 -13.14 -8.53
CA THR A 167 7.28 -13.44 -9.16
C THR A 167 7.12 -13.50 -10.66
N GLY A 168 8.24 -13.52 -11.40
CA GLY A 168 8.23 -13.63 -12.87
C GLY A 168 7.58 -14.91 -13.35
N ALA A 169 7.17 -14.93 -14.61
CA ALA A 169 6.53 -16.09 -15.25
C ALA A 169 7.43 -17.34 -15.25
N ASP A 170 8.74 -17.16 -15.10
CA ASP A 170 9.78 -18.19 -14.99
C ASP A 170 9.74 -19.00 -13.69
N ARG A 171 9.01 -18.52 -12.68
CA ARG A 171 8.97 -19.12 -11.33
C ARG A 171 7.59 -19.67 -10.93
N GLY A 172 6.70 -19.94 -11.89
CA GLY A 172 5.40 -20.57 -11.66
C GLY A 172 4.23 -19.60 -11.42
N SER A 173 3.02 -20.09 -11.65
CA SER A 173 1.78 -19.28 -11.81
C SER A 173 1.15 -18.78 -10.50
N TYR A 174 1.56 -19.26 -9.34
CA TYR A 174 0.85 -18.98 -8.06
C TYR A 174 1.14 -17.62 -7.43
N GLN A 175 1.91 -16.78 -8.08
CA GLN A 175 2.61 -15.72 -7.37
C GLN A 175 2.02 -14.33 -7.61
N ALA A 176 1.09 -14.21 -8.55
CA ALA A 176 0.35 -12.98 -8.82
C ALA A 176 -1.13 -13.10 -8.41
N VAL A 177 -1.40 -13.70 -7.25
CA VAL A 177 -2.77 -13.83 -6.74
C VAL A 177 -3.31 -12.44 -6.41
N ARG A 178 -4.21 -11.95 -7.27
CA ARG A 178 -4.89 -10.67 -7.08
C ARG A 178 -6.22 -10.91 -6.38
N PRO A 179 -6.64 -10.03 -5.46
CA PRO A 179 -7.97 -10.13 -4.86
C PRO A 179 -9.09 -10.07 -5.91
N ILE A 180 -10.20 -10.76 -5.62
CA ILE A 180 -11.44 -10.65 -6.37
C ILE A 180 -12.17 -9.39 -5.90
N HIS A 181 -12.74 -8.62 -6.84
CA HIS A 181 -13.57 -7.47 -6.53
C HIS A 181 -14.78 -7.85 -5.67
N PRO A 182 -15.22 -7.01 -4.71
CA PRO A 182 -16.30 -7.37 -3.77
C PRO A 182 -17.62 -7.78 -4.44
N SER A 183 -18.01 -7.09 -5.52
CA SER A 183 -19.31 -7.31 -6.19
C SER A 183 -19.19 -7.86 -7.61
N GLN A 184 -18.02 -7.80 -8.23
CA GLN A 184 -17.83 -8.27 -9.61
C GLN A 184 -17.03 -9.58 -9.63
N HIS A 185 -17.28 -10.41 -10.65
CA HIS A 185 -16.67 -11.73 -10.77
C HIS A 185 -15.33 -11.67 -11.52
N ARG A 186 -14.50 -10.74 -11.12
CA ARG A 186 -13.16 -10.46 -11.67
C ARG A 186 -12.17 -10.12 -10.57
N VAL A 187 -10.90 -10.19 -10.86
CA VAL A 187 -9.87 -9.60 -10.02
C VAL A 187 -9.94 -8.07 -10.05
N ILE A 188 -9.41 -7.43 -9.03
CA ILE A 188 -9.31 -5.96 -8.97
C ILE A 188 -8.40 -5.42 -10.07
N THR A 189 -8.66 -4.19 -10.51
CA THR A 189 -7.84 -3.46 -11.47
C THR A 189 -6.58 -2.87 -10.79
N VAL A 190 -5.65 -2.34 -11.58
CA VAL A 190 -4.47 -1.65 -11.07
C VAL A 190 -4.88 -0.42 -10.27
N ARG A 191 -5.86 0.37 -10.74
CA ARG A 191 -6.35 1.57 -10.03
C ARG A 191 -7.00 1.21 -8.70
N GLU A 192 -7.82 0.16 -8.67
CA GLU A 192 -8.41 -0.33 -7.43
C GLU A 192 -7.31 -0.77 -6.43
N ALA A 193 -6.30 -1.51 -6.89
CA ALA A 193 -5.17 -1.91 -6.08
C ALA A 193 -4.36 -0.70 -5.56
N ALA A 194 -4.13 0.30 -6.41
CA ALA A 194 -3.44 1.54 -6.05
C ALA A 194 -4.18 2.31 -4.95
N ARG A 195 -5.51 2.49 -5.11
CA ARG A 195 -6.37 3.14 -4.12
C ARG A 195 -6.36 2.41 -2.77
N LEU A 196 -6.47 1.08 -2.78
CA LEU A 196 -6.39 0.26 -1.58
C LEU A 196 -5.06 0.43 -0.84
N GLN A 197 -3.95 0.60 -1.59
CA GLN A 197 -2.61 0.83 -1.03
C GLN A 197 -2.38 2.29 -0.59
N GLY A 198 -3.29 3.22 -0.96
CA GLY A 198 -3.21 4.63 -0.61
C GLY A 198 -2.45 5.51 -1.61
N PHE A 199 -2.32 5.08 -2.85
CA PHE A 199 -1.73 5.90 -3.91
C PHE A 199 -2.72 6.94 -4.43
N PRO A 200 -2.26 8.17 -4.68
CA PRO A 200 -3.09 9.18 -5.33
C PRO A 200 -3.42 8.81 -6.77
N ASP A 201 -4.57 9.27 -7.26
CA ASP A 201 -5.06 8.93 -8.60
C ASP A 201 -4.20 9.46 -9.74
N GLY A 202 -3.49 10.56 -9.51
CA GLY A 202 -2.53 11.10 -10.46
C GLY A 202 -1.28 10.25 -10.63
N PHE A 203 -1.04 9.27 -9.75
CA PHE A 203 0.13 8.40 -9.88
C PHE A 203 -0.10 7.38 -11.01
N ARG A 204 0.81 7.40 -11.99
CA ARG A 204 0.82 6.47 -13.11
C ARG A 204 1.78 5.32 -12.82
N PHE A 205 1.29 4.10 -12.92
CA PHE A 205 2.10 2.89 -12.85
C PHE A 205 2.61 2.51 -14.26
N HIS A 206 3.03 1.29 -14.44
CA HIS A 206 3.41 0.79 -15.75
C HIS A 206 2.17 0.53 -16.63
N PRO A 207 2.22 0.70 -17.96
CA PRO A 207 1.06 0.40 -18.83
C PRO A 207 0.59 -1.06 -18.75
N THR A 208 1.50 -2.00 -18.49
CA THR A 208 1.12 -3.41 -18.34
C THR A 208 0.70 -3.74 -16.91
N VAL A 209 -0.39 -4.49 -16.80
CA VAL A 209 -1.01 -4.87 -15.52
C VAL A 209 -0.04 -5.61 -14.58
N TRP A 210 0.80 -6.51 -15.13
CA TRP A 210 1.72 -7.29 -14.32
C TRP A 210 2.78 -6.43 -13.64
N HIS A 211 3.44 -5.53 -14.39
CA HIS A 211 4.43 -4.63 -13.83
C HIS A 211 3.82 -3.67 -12.80
N SER A 212 2.62 -3.17 -13.07
CA SER A 212 1.89 -2.30 -12.14
C SER A 212 1.61 -2.98 -10.80
N PHE A 213 1.12 -4.22 -10.80
CA PHE A 213 0.91 -4.97 -9.56
C PHE A 213 2.21 -5.27 -8.83
N ARG A 214 3.31 -5.48 -9.56
CA ARG A 214 4.65 -5.63 -8.96
C ARG A 214 5.11 -4.35 -8.29
N MET A 215 4.91 -3.19 -8.92
CA MET A 215 5.21 -1.89 -8.32
C MET A 215 4.40 -1.67 -7.04
N ILE A 216 3.07 -1.87 -7.09
CA ILE A 216 2.17 -1.74 -5.94
C ILE A 216 2.56 -2.72 -4.82
N GLY A 217 2.81 -3.98 -5.18
CA GLY A 217 3.16 -5.02 -4.21
C GLY A 217 4.51 -4.82 -3.53
N ASN A 218 5.44 -4.09 -4.13
CA ASN A 218 6.76 -3.77 -3.55
C ASN A 218 6.80 -2.41 -2.84
N SER A 219 5.76 -1.58 -3.00
CA SER A 219 5.76 -0.24 -2.43
C SER A 219 5.47 -0.22 -0.93
N VAL A 220 5.93 0.82 -0.27
CA VAL A 220 5.37 1.29 1.01
C VAL A 220 4.10 2.07 0.71
N SER A 221 3.06 1.94 1.55
CA SER A 221 1.85 2.76 1.43
C SER A 221 2.20 4.25 1.53
N PRO A 222 1.79 5.09 0.55
CA PRO A 222 2.03 6.52 0.62
C PRO A 222 1.44 7.19 1.87
N ILE A 223 0.29 6.72 2.34
CA ILE A 223 -0.36 7.24 3.56
C ILE A 223 0.54 6.97 4.78
N LEU A 224 1.02 5.75 4.94
CA LEU A 224 1.96 5.41 6.01
C LEU A 224 3.26 6.21 5.87
N ALA A 225 3.85 6.24 4.69
CA ALA A 225 5.10 6.96 4.44
C ALA A 225 4.98 8.46 4.76
N ALA A 226 3.91 9.11 4.31
CA ALA A 226 3.65 10.51 4.58
C ALA A 226 3.52 10.80 6.09
N ALA A 227 2.79 9.95 6.82
CA ALA A 227 2.62 10.09 8.27
C ALA A 227 3.96 9.97 9.01
N LEU A 228 4.79 8.97 8.66
CA LEU A 228 6.09 8.77 9.30
C LEU A 228 7.07 9.91 8.97
N LEU A 229 7.16 10.29 7.69
CA LEU A 229 8.07 11.35 7.24
C LEU A 229 7.69 12.71 7.82
N SER A 230 6.40 13.02 7.96
CA SER A 230 5.95 14.27 8.60
C SER A 230 6.40 14.36 10.06
N ARG A 231 6.34 13.24 10.79
CA ARG A 231 6.79 13.17 12.19
C ARG A 231 8.30 13.33 12.32
N ILE A 232 9.05 12.70 11.41
CA ILE A 232 10.52 12.87 11.35
C ILE A 232 10.87 14.32 11.02
N ARG A 233 10.21 14.92 10.02
CA ARG A 233 10.44 16.31 9.63
C ARG A 233 10.22 17.27 10.78
N ALA A 234 9.16 17.07 11.56
CA ALA A 234 8.87 17.91 12.74
C ALA A 234 9.99 17.89 13.78
N LYS A 235 10.84 16.85 13.80
CA LYS A 235 12.03 16.79 14.67
C LYS A 235 13.28 17.43 14.06
N LEU A 236 13.37 17.47 12.73
CA LEU A 236 14.44 18.19 12.03
C LEU A 236 14.31 19.71 12.16
N ASP A 237 13.08 20.21 12.23
CA ASP A 237 12.78 21.64 12.34
C ASP A 237 12.95 22.17 13.78
N VAL A 238 13.23 21.32 14.78
CA VAL A 238 13.49 21.71 16.18
C VAL A 238 14.98 22.03 16.33
N PRO A 239 15.37 23.23 16.82
CA PRO A 239 16.76 23.53 17.15
C PRO A 239 17.31 22.52 18.16
N ILE A 240 18.50 22.01 17.91
CA ILE A 240 19.22 21.16 18.86
C ILE A 240 19.60 22.08 20.03
N MET A 241 18.90 21.95 21.14
CA MET A 241 19.35 22.56 22.39
C MET A 241 20.65 21.85 22.75
N SER A 242 21.80 22.56 22.66
CA SER A 242 23.05 22.02 23.14
C SER A 242 22.83 21.67 24.62
N GLN A 243 23.02 20.42 24.99
CA GLN A 243 23.15 20.05 26.39
C GLN A 243 24.45 20.74 26.85
N ALA A 244 24.29 21.93 27.43
CA ALA A 244 25.36 22.55 28.19
C ALA A 244 25.73 21.55 29.29
N ALA A 245 26.99 21.12 29.24
CA ALA A 245 27.58 20.27 30.25
C ALA A 245 27.38 20.90 31.64
N GLU A 246 26.73 20.18 32.54
CA GLU A 246 26.93 20.31 33.97
C GLU A 246 28.08 19.38 34.39
#